data_9c17128c68c95e002f8cc6a1f378a31b
#
_entry.id   9c17128c68c95e002f8cc6a1f378a31b
#
_cell.length_a   1.000
_cell.length_b   1.000
_cell.length_c   1.000
_cell.angle_alpha   90.00
_cell.angle_beta   90.00
_cell.angle_gamma   90.00
#
_symmetry.space_group_name_H-M   'P 1'
#
loop_
_entity.id
_entity.type
_entity.pdbx_description
1 polymer ?
#
loop_
_entity_poly.entity_id
_entity_poly.type
_entity_poly.pdbx_seq_one_letter_code
_entity_poly.pdbx_strand_id
1 'polypeptide(L)'
;MIFGRKILTAAAVAVCISTVGKVQMVQAEDRIGQGVSIEGIDVSGMTYEEAQAAVQAKVSDMQNSTIEVKIDDQSVEATAVDFGLQWKNRDVTKKAIEIGNSGNAIRRYKDSKDLGQEKKDLQLEFAVNDELVKTFVEKCKQYDQDPVEASIESDGGGGINMQPGQDGIVVNVDESVQILEDYIANEWTGAADSSVELSVQVQKPSASEEDLETITDVLGTYTTYYGSTYGRNTNVERGAELINGHLIRPGESFSVCDHLVPFSAENGYELGGAYENGRVVQEYGGGICQVSTTLYNALLLAEIEIDERHNHTMSVHYVPPSMDAAIAEGSMDLVFTNNLDTPIFISGYAYGGELTFTVWGKEYRPEDRYVSYEGVETSTIPAPTTTLLYADDEQNVGYFNQVQSAAPGSTAVCYKYVTYNGETTQEQINSSTYEASSNIYEVGTIGASDALLQAIAVGDLAAAQLAATGTVTTQTETSDGTQQSESTAQTDGQTTTDDTTNDVTNDDTDNTTGGIYTDTTDGEVWVDNGTTDDSVTSDDGVAEW
;
A
#
# COMPACT_ATOMS: atom_id res chain seq x y z
N MET A 1 -22.80 -8.19 -48.92
CA MET A 1 -22.96 -7.43 -50.19
C MET A 1 -21.58 -6.96 -50.58
N ILE A 2 -21.02 -7.63 -51.53
CA ILE A 2 -20.77 -7.29 -52.93
C ILE A 2 -19.51 -6.43 -53.12
N PHE A 3 -18.49 -7.13 -53.52
CA PHE A 3 -17.63 -7.08 -54.72
C PHE A 3 -16.91 -5.78 -55.10
N GLY A 4 -15.62 -5.95 -55.41
CA GLY A 4 -14.83 -5.00 -56.20
C GLY A 4 -13.39 -5.44 -56.46
N ARG A 5 -13.18 -6.55 -57.14
CA ARG A 5 -11.92 -6.86 -57.83
C ARG A 5 -11.67 -5.82 -58.93
N LYS A 6 -10.47 -5.28 -59.06
CA LYS A 6 -9.95 -4.71 -60.30
C LYS A 6 -8.59 -5.31 -60.64
N ILE A 7 -8.63 -6.11 -61.68
CA ILE A 7 -7.55 -6.58 -62.54
C ILE A 7 -7.03 -5.38 -63.33
N LEU A 8 -5.74 -5.17 -63.40
CA LEU A 8 -5.13 -4.30 -64.41
C LEU A 8 -4.10 -5.11 -65.18
N THR A 9 -4.41 -5.22 -66.44
CA THR A 9 -3.75 -5.89 -67.56
C THR A 9 -2.41 -5.28 -67.91
N ALA A 10 -1.47 -6.18 -68.22
CA ALA A 10 -0.21 -5.90 -68.88
C ALA A 10 -0.42 -5.34 -70.29
N ALA A 11 0.34 -4.30 -70.65
CA ALA A 11 0.51 -3.89 -72.00
C ALA A 11 2.00 -4.05 -72.38
N ALA A 12 2.24 -5.07 -73.22
CA ALA A 12 3.53 -5.25 -73.87
C ALA A 12 3.63 -4.24 -75.05
N VAL A 13 4.66 -3.44 -75.03
CA VAL A 13 5.07 -2.66 -76.23
C VAL A 13 6.42 -3.21 -76.67
N ALA A 14 6.39 -3.92 -77.78
CA ALA A 14 7.56 -4.29 -78.53
C ALA A 14 8.02 -3.08 -79.40
N VAL A 15 9.21 -2.62 -79.17
CA VAL A 15 9.90 -1.70 -80.10
C VAL A 15 11.17 -2.38 -80.60
N CYS A 16 11.10 -2.76 -81.89
CA CYS A 16 12.28 -3.11 -82.68
C CYS A 16 13.06 -1.83 -83.00
N ILE A 17 14.28 -1.70 -82.55
CA ILE A 17 15.23 -0.71 -83.06
C ILE A 17 16.55 -1.36 -83.40
N SER A 18 16.87 -1.17 -84.64
CA SER A 18 18.06 -1.43 -85.42
C SER A 18 19.40 -1.23 -84.72
N THR A 19 20.25 -2.19 -84.91
CA THR A 19 21.67 -2.27 -84.58
C THR A 19 22.51 -1.16 -85.17
N VAL A 20 23.15 -0.39 -84.25
CA VAL A 20 24.42 0.26 -84.55
C VAL A 20 25.38 -0.15 -83.43
N GLY A 21 26.31 -0.98 -83.77
CA GLY A 21 27.33 -1.47 -82.86
C GLY A 21 28.19 -0.35 -82.28
N LYS A 22 27.98 -0.05 -80.96
CA LYS A 22 29.04 0.47 -80.13
C LYS A 22 29.49 -0.72 -79.28
N VAL A 23 30.72 -1.15 -79.52
CA VAL A 23 31.44 -2.02 -78.58
C VAL A 23 31.64 -1.13 -77.33
N GLN A 24 30.68 -1.22 -76.40
CA GLN A 24 30.91 -0.76 -75.05
C GLN A 24 31.91 -1.77 -74.48
N MET A 25 33.12 -1.30 -74.21
CA MET A 25 34.04 -2.04 -73.34
C MET A 25 33.28 -2.14 -71.99
N VAL A 26 32.80 -3.32 -71.71
CA VAL A 26 32.35 -3.68 -70.39
C VAL A 26 33.59 -3.59 -69.52
N GLN A 27 33.71 -2.52 -68.74
CA GLN A 27 34.66 -2.49 -67.63
C GLN A 27 34.36 -3.72 -66.83
N ALA A 28 35.33 -4.63 -66.64
CA ALA A 28 35.16 -5.76 -65.76
C ALA A 28 34.81 -5.21 -64.38
N GLU A 29 33.59 -5.44 -63.94
CA GLU A 29 33.19 -5.09 -62.59
C GLU A 29 34.14 -5.76 -61.63
N ASP A 30 34.68 -5.01 -60.66
CA ASP A 30 35.53 -5.58 -59.63
C ASP A 30 34.69 -6.58 -58.81
N ARG A 31 35.16 -7.82 -58.77
CA ARG A 31 34.53 -8.90 -58.03
C ARG A 31 35.30 -9.21 -56.76
N ILE A 32 34.57 -9.55 -55.70
CA ILE A 32 35.14 -9.92 -54.40
C ILE A 32 36.06 -11.11 -54.53
N GLY A 33 37.23 -11.10 -53.86
CA GLY A 33 38.22 -12.15 -53.88
C GLY A 33 37.69 -13.48 -53.37
N GLN A 34 38.26 -14.61 -53.85
CA GLN A 34 37.90 -15.91 -53.35
C GLN A 34 38.30 -16.07 -51.88
N GLY A 35 37.42 -16.70 -51.04
CA GLY A 35 37.66 -16.94 -49.61
C GLY A 35 37.24 -15.78 -48.72
N VAL A 36 36.45 -14.82 -49.24
CA VAL A 36 35.84 -13.74 -48.45
C VAL A 36 34.38 -14.08 -48.16
N SER A 37 33.99 -13.99 -46.90
CA SER A 37 32.60 -14.07 -46.44
C SER A 37 32.23 -12.82 -45.62
N ILE A 38 30.93 -12.58 -45.49
CA ILE A 38 30.37 -11.54 -44.63
C ILE A 38 29.29 -12.23 -43.79
N GLU A 39 29.44 -12.25 -42.49
CA GLU A 39 28.54 -12.92 -41.53
C GLU A 39 28.23 -14.36 -41.99
N GLY A 40 29.25 -15.11 -42.34
CA GLY A 40 29.13 -16.49 -42.84
C GLY A 40 28.57 -16.62 -44.29
N ILE A 41 28.15 -15.55 -44.94
CA ILE A 41 27.71 -15.55 -46.35
C ILE A 41 28.94 -15.55 -47.24
N ASP A 42 29.13 -16.60 -48.03
CA ASP A 42 30.21 -16.64 -49.04
C ASP A 42 29.87 -15.62 -50.15
N VAL A 43 30.61 -14.52 -50.15
CA VAL A 43 30.47 -13.45 -51.17
C VAL A 43 31.57 -13.53 -52.24
N SER A 44 32.33 -14.61 -52.26
CA SER A 44 33.42 -14.83 -53.23
C SER A 44 32.93 -14.73 -54.66
N GLY A 45 33.58 -13.91 -55.47
CA GLY A 45 33.25 -13.72 -56.89
C GLY A 45 32.00 -12.89 -57.17
N MET A 46 31.30 -12.39 -56.17
CA MET A 46 30.17 -11.49 -56.33
C MET A 46 30.61 -10.08 -56.72
N THR A 47 29.75 -9.37 -57.43
CA THR A 47 29.88 -7.92 -57.62
C THR A 47 29.48 -7.21 -56.30
N TYR A 48 29.73 -5.90 -56.25
CA TYR A 48 29.30 -5.09 -55.11
C TYR A 48 27.78 -5.18 -54.89
N GLU A 49 26.98 -5.09 -55.95
CA GLU A 49 25.53 -5.10 -55.92
C GLU A 49 25.00 -6.48 -55.51
N GLU A 50 25.59 -7.59 -56.02
CA GLU A 50 25.19 -8.95 -55.65
C GLU A 50 25.47 -9.20 -54.17
N ALA A 51 26.66 -8.83 -53.68
CA ALA A 51 27.02 -8.97 -52.27
C ALA A 51 26.17 -8.08 -51.34
N GLN A 52 25.93 -6.83 -51.75
CA GLN A 52 25.10 -5.91 -51.02
C GLN A 52 23.65 -6.44 -50.87
N ALA A 53 23.08 -7.02 -51.93
CA ALA A 53 21.78 -7.62 -51.92
C ALA A 53 21.72 -8.86 -50.99
N ALA A 54 22.76 -9.72 -51.03
CA ALA A 54 22.85 -10.89 -50.16
C ALA A 54 22.96 -10.51 -48.68
N VAL A 55 23.79 -9.51 -48.36
CA VAL A 55 23.91 -8.98 -46.98
C VAL A 55 22.62 -8.31 -46.52
N GLN A 56 21.95 -7.53 -47.38
CA GLN A 56 20.70 -6.90 -47.04
C GLN A 56 19.59 -7.92 -46.76
N ALA A 57 19.53 -9.01 -47.51
CA ALA A 57 18.62 -10.12 -47.25
C ALA A 57 18.89 -10.74 -45.87
N LYS A 58 20.16 -11.07 -45.58
CA LYS A 58 20.55 -11.60 -44.27
C LYS A 58 20.16 -10.67 -43.12
N VAL A 59 20.46 -9.36 -43.27
CA VAL A 59 20.07 -8.36 -42.27
C VAL A 59 18.56 -8.34 -42.05
N SER A 60 17.78 -8.43 -43.15
CA SER A 60 16.31 -8.48 -43.05
C SER A 60 15.82 -9.74 -42.36
N ASP A 61 16.45 -10.89 -42.60
CA ASP A 61 16.13 -12.14 -41.89
C ASP A 61 16.45 -12.00 -40.40
N MET A 62 17.63 -11.47 -40.08
CA MET A 62 18.03 -11.22 -38.69
C MET A 62 17.07 -10.25 -37.98
N GLN A 63 16.63 -9.18 -38.64
CA GLN A 63 15.67 -8.26 -38.05
C GLN A 63 14.37 -8.92 -37.62
N ASN A 64 13.93 -9.95 -38.36
CA ASN A 64 12.69 -10.67 -38.09
C ASN A 64 12.91 -11.94 -37.24
N SER A 65 14.14 -12.24 -36.84
CA SER A 65 14.38 -13.40 -35.95
C SER A 65 13.93 -13.10 -34.54
N THR A 66 13.44 -14.14 -33.87
CA THR A 66 12.95 -14.09 -32.50
C THR A 66 14.10 -14.24 -31.52
N ILE A 67 14.03 -13.50 -30.44
CA ILE A 67 14.92 -13.61 -29.27
C ILE A 67 14.01 -13.95 -28.09
N GLU A 68 14.32 -15.04 -27.40
CA GLU A 68 13.67 -15.36 -26.13
C GLU A 68 14.31 -14.53 -25.03
N VAL A 69 13.54 -13.65 -24.40
CA VAL A 69 13.98 -12.85 -23.28
C VAL A 69 13.47 -13.52 -22.00
N LYS A 70 14.39 -14.01 -21.18
CA LYS A 70 14.09 -14.71 -19.91
C LYS A 70 14.08 -13.73 -18.75
N ILE A 71 13.14 -13.95 -17.86
CA ILE A 71 12.93 -13.17 -16.65
C ILE A 71 12.66 -14.20 -15.56
N ASP A 72 13.72 -14.63 -14.86
CA ASP A 72 13.65 -15.73 -13.93
C ASP A 72 13.01 -16.98 -14.59
N ASP A 73 11.94 -17.52 -14.01
CA ASP A 73 11.21 -18.68 -14.53
C ASP A 73 10.25 -18.33 -15.70
N GLN A 74 10.11 -17.07 -16.06
CA GLN A 74 9.25 -16.59 -17.14
C GLN A 74 10.07 -16.26 -18.39
N SER A 75 9.43 -16.28 -19.54
CA SER A 75 10.05 -15.79 -20.78
C SER A 75 9.05 -15.07 -21.67
N VAL A 76 9.56 -14.15 -22.47
CA VAL A 76 8.81 -13.42 -23.48
C VAL A 76 9.59 -13.41 -24.79
N GLU A 77 8.89 -13.62 -25.90
CA GLU A 77 9.50 -13.52 -27.22
C GLU A 77 9.44 -12.08 -27.73
N ALA A 78 10.55 -11.62 -28.29
CA ALA A 78 10.64 -10.35 -29.00
C ALA A 78 11.44 -10.54 -30.29
N THR A 79 11.18 -9.69 -31.29
CA THR A 79 11.98 -9.67 -32.53
C THR A 79 13.03 -8.57 -32.44
N ALA A 80 14.12 -8.71 -33.21
CA ALA A 80 15.15 -7.68 -33.23
C ALA A 80 14.63 -6.33 -33.75
N VAL A 81 13.51 -6.32 -34.51
CA VAL A 81 12.80 -5.10 -34.90
C VAL A 81 12.21 -4.36 -33.71
N ASP A 82 11.70 -5.09 -32.69
CA ASP A 82 11.11 -4.49 -31.49
C ASP A 82 12.12 -3.66 -30.70
N PHE A 83 13.41 -4.03 -30.79
CA PHE A 83 14.54 -3.29 -30.22
C PHE A 83 15.11 -2.22 -31.17
N GLY A 84 14.50 -2.03 -32.35
CA GLY A 84 14.97 -1.06 -33.32
C GLY A 84 16.33 -1.36 -33.90
N LEU A 85 16.62 -2.63 -34.19
CA LEU A 85 17.90 -3.10 -34.74
C LEU A 85 18.37 -2.28 -35.95
N GLN A 86 19.57 -1.75 -35.88
CA GLN A 86 20.22 -0.98 -36.92
C GLN A 86 21.54 -1.62 -37.33
N TRP A 87 21.70 -1.87 -38.62
CA TRP A 87 22.97 -2.27 -39.19
C TRP A 87 23.92 -1.06 -39.30
N LYS A 88 25.04 -1.05 -38.60
CA LYS A 88 25.97 0.10 -38.46
C LYS A 88 27.03 0.15 -39.56
N ASN A 89 27.76 -0.91 -39.80
CA ASN A 89 28.90 -0.96 -40.74
C ASN A 89 28.46 -1.21 -42.18
N ARG A 90 27.59 -0.36 -42.72
CA ARG A 90 27.05 -0.47 -44.09
C ARG A 90 28.12 -0.47 -45.18
N ASP A 91 29.38 -0.11 -44.86
CA ASP A 91 30.54 -0.15 -45.72
C ASP A 91 31.24 -1.52 -45.79
N VAL A 92 30.73 -2.54 -45.07
CA VAL A 92 31.34 -3.88 -45.01
C VAL A 92 31.47 -4.54 -46.39
N THR A 93 30.46 -4.37 -47.25
CA THR A 93 30.52 -4.88 -48.65
C THR A 93 31.60 -4.19 -49.46
N LYS A 94 31.81 -2.87 -49.23
CA LYS A 94 32.90 -2.14 -49.84
C LYS A 94 34.27 -2.63 -49.33
N LYS A 95 34.40 -2.89 -48.04
CA LYS A 95 35.60 -3.46 -47.45
C LYS A 95 35.87 -4.87 -48.01
N ALA A 96 34.82 -5.67 -48.21
CA ALA A 96 34.94 -7.02 -48.81
C ALA A 96 35.52 -6.95 -50.23
N ILE A 97 35.08 -6.00 -51.08
CA ILE A 97 35.58 -5.86 -52.45
C ILE A 97 37.02 -5.34 -52.50
N GLU A 98 37.46 -4.56 -51.52
CA GLU A 98 38.81 -4.08 -51.40
C GLU A 98 39.83 -5.17 -51.02
N ILE A 99 39.34 -6.26 -50.37
CA ILE A 99 40.16 -7.40 -49.96
C ILE A 99 40.60 -8.16 -51.21
N GLY A 100 41.88 -8.24 -51.44
CA GLY A 100 42.47 -8.90 -52.61
C GLY A 100 42.45 -8.10 -53.89
N ASN A 101 41.74 -6.95 -53.93
CA ASN A 101 41.62 -6.07 -55.08
C ASN A 101 42.45 -4.77 -54.96
N SER A 102 42.96 -4.47 -53.78
CA SER A 102 43.70 -3.22 -53.52
C SER A 102 45.21 -3.35 -53.74
N GLY A 103 45.83 -2.30 -54.23
CA GLY A 103 47.28 -2.24 -54.44
C GLY A 103 47.76 -2.71 -55.84
N ASN A 104 49.06 -2.96 -55.97
CA ASN A 104 49.65 -3.39 -57.26
C ASN A 104 49.40 -4.89 -57.55
N ALA A 105 49.64 -5.34 -58.78
CA ALA A 105 49.37 -6.72 -59.20
C ALA A 105 50.05 -7.79 -58.36
N ILE A 106 51.25 -7.50 -57.82
CA ILE A 106 51.98 -8.45 -56.96
C ILE A 106 51.30 -8.63 -55.61
N ARG A 107 50.83 -7.50 -55.03
CA ARG A 107 50.07 -7.51 -53.77
C ARG A 107 48.76 -8.25 -53.94
N ARG A 108 47.99 -7.93 -54.97
CA ARG A 108 46.70 -8.63 -55.27
C ARG A 108 46.90 -10.14 -55.48
N TYR A 109 47.95 -10.55 -56.15
CA TYR A 109 48.26 -11.97 -56.34
C TYR A 109 48.58 -12.66 -54.99
N LYS A 110 49.38 -11.99 -54.14
CA LYS A 110 49.70 -12.51 -52.81
C LYS A 110 48.45 -12.61 -51.93
N ASP A 111 47.67 -11.53 -51.86
CA ASP A 111 46.44 -11.47 -51.08
C ASP A 111 45.44 -12.56 -51.53
N SER A 112 45.30 -12.78 -52.87
CA SER A 112 44.45 -13.85 -53.42
C SER A 112 44.93 -15.24 -53.05
N LYS A 113 46.26 -15.43 -52.94
CA LYS A 113 46.82 -16.71 -52.53
C LYS A 113 46.66 -16.97 -51.03
N ASP A 114 46.85 -15.93 -50.25
CA ASP A 114 46.67 -15.98 -48.78
C ASP A 114 45.20 -16.25 -48.43
N LEU A 115 44.24 -15.61 -49.09
CA LEU A 115 42.79 -15.87 -48.95
C LEU A 115 42.37 -17.30 -49.32
N GLY A 116 43.10 -17.94 -50.25
CA GLY A 116 42.88 -19.37 -50.57
C GLY A 116 43.36 -20.33 -49.49
N GLN A 117 44.22 -19.89 -48.59
CA GLN A 117 44.71 -20.66 -47.43
C GLN A 117 43.97 -20.29 -46.15
N GLU A 118 43.70 -19.02 -45.93
CA GLU A 118 42.99 -18.47 -44.75
C GLU A 118 41.83 -17.61 -45.21
N LYS A 119 40.61 -18.13 -45.03
CA LYS A 119 39.37 -17.43 -45.37
C LYS A 119 39.19 -16.26 -44.43
N LYS A 120 38.64 -15.16 -44.97
CA LYS A 120 38.34 -13.97 -44.19
C LYS A 120 36.83 -13.73 -44.10
N ASP A 121 36.31 -13.83 -42.88
CA ASP A 121 34.91 -13.48 -42.58
C ASP A 121 34.84 -12.10 -41.97
N LEU A 122 34.01 -11.23 -42.57
CA LEU A 122 33.73 -9.86 -42.06
C LEU A 122 32.44 -9.92 -41.27
N GLN A 123 32.46 -9.39 -40.07
CA GLN A 123 31.28 -9.38 -39.21
C GLN A 123 30.39 -8.18 -39.50
N LEU A 124 29.07 -8.37 -39.34
CA LEU A 124 28.12 -7.28 -39.31
C LEU A 124 28.12 -6.66 -37.90
N GLU A 125 28.02 -5.34 -37.87
CA GLU A 125 27.92 -4.59 -36.61
C GLU A 125 26.50 -4.06 -36.47
N PHE A 126 25.89 -4.37 -35.34
CA PHE A 126 24.54 -3.96 -35.02
C PHE A 126 24.51 -3.00 -33.83
N ALA A 127 23.48 -2.22 -33.74
CA ALA A 127 23.08 -1.48 -32.55
C ALA A 127 21.57 -1.43 -32.48
N VAL A 128 21.05 -1.23 -31.32
CA VAL A 128 19.62 -1.09 -31.03
C VAL A 128 19.26 0.35 -30.74
N ASN A 129 17.99 0.62 -30.54
CA ASN A 129 17.50 1.89 -30.08
C ASN A 129 17.27 1.82 -28.57
N ASP A 130 18.04 2.58 -27.80
CA ASP A 130 18.03 2.57 -26.33
C ASP A 130 16.62 2.82 -25.74
N GLU A 131 15.83 3.71 -26.35
CA GLU A 131 14.46 3.99 -25.87
C GLU A 131 13.51 2.82 -26.13
N LEU A 132 13.65 2.10 -27.24
CA LEU A 132 12.83 0.92 -27.53
C LEU A 132 13.21 -0.24 -26.63
N VAL A 133 14.51 -0.47 -26.40
CA VAL A 133 15.00 -1.47 -25.46
C VAL A 133 14.48 -1.17 -24.06
N LYS A 134 14.62 0.07 -23.59
CA LYS A 134 14.11 0.49 -22.30
C LYS A 134 12.59 0.31 -22.18
N THR A 135 11.84 0.72 -23.20
CA THR A 135 10.37 0.53 -23.22
C THR A 135 9.97 -0.93 -23.17
N PHE A 136 10.74 -1.82 -23.80
CA PHE A 136 10.50 -3.25 -23.75
C PHE A 136 10.77 -3.79 -22.34
N VAL A 137 11.93 -3.45 -21.75
CA VAL A 137 12.30 -3.88 -20.40
C VAL A 137 11.31 -3.35 -19.36
N GLU A 138 10.85 -2.09 -19.48
CA GLU A 138 9.82 -1.54 -18.60
C GLU A 138 8.49 -2.34 -18.67
N LYS A 139 8.13 -2.87 -19.84
CA LYS A 139 6.97 -3.77 -19.95
C LYS A 139 7.21 -5.12 -19.27
N CYS A 140 8.45 -5.56 -19.17
CA CYS A 140 8.79 -6.80 -18.45
C CYS A 140 8.53 -6.71 -16.95
N LYS A 141 8.37 -5.51 -16.39
CA LYS A 141 7.91 -5.30 -15.00
C LYS A 141 6.51 -5.89 -14.72
N GLN A 142 5.73 -6.22 -15.73
CA GLN A 142 4.49 -7.00 -15.52
C GLN A 142 4.74 -8.40 -14.94
N TYR A 143 5.98 -8.86 -14.93
CA TYR A 143 6.42 -10.12 -14.34
C TYR A 143 7.06 -9.93 -12.95
N ASP A 144 7.12 -8.67 -12.46
CA ASP A 144 7.51 -8.41 -11.08
C ASP A 144 6.54 -9.15 -10.13
N GLN A 145 7.07 -9.75 -9.09
CA GLN A 145 6.31 -10.47 -8.08
C GLN A 145 6.74 -9.95 -6.71
N ASP A 146 5.78 -9.49 -5.94
CA ASP A 146 6.04 -9.14 -4.56
C ASP A 146 6.36 -10.39 -3.74
N PRO A 147 7.23 -10.29 -2.73
CA PRO A 147 7.48 -11.40 -1.83
C PRO A 147 6.21 -11.76 -1.07
N VAL A 148 5.99 -13.05 -0.89
CA VAL A 148 4.92 -13.53 0.01
C VAL A 148 5.52 -13.67 1.40
N GLU A 149 5.00 -12.91 2.34
CA GLU A 149 5.44 -12.99 3.73
C GLU A 149 5.08 -14.34 4.36
N ALA A 150 5.93 -14.81 5.23
CA ALA A 150 5.61 -15.96 6.05
C ALA A 150 4.45 -15.63 6.97
N SER A 151 3.54 -16.58 7.19
CA SER A 151 2.40 -16.39 8.08
C SER A 151 2.34 -17.49 9.12
N ILE A 152 1.79 -17.14 10.28
CA ILE A 152 1.51 -18.06 11.37
C ILE A 152 0.01 -18.07 11.58
N GLU A 153 -0.60 -19.25 11.51
CA GLU A 153 -2.02 -19.46 11.77
C GLU A 153 -2.18 -20.41 12.95
N SER A 154 -3.20 -20.18 13.78
CA SER A 154 -3.58 -21.15 14.80
C SER A 154 -4.14 -22.41 14.14
N ASP A 155 -3.71 -23.58 14.59
CA ASP A 155 -4.22 -24.88 14.13
C ASP A 155 -5.59 -25.23 14.72
N GLY A 156 -6.17 -24.32 15.54
CA GLY A 156 -7.40 -24.53 16.26
C GLY A 156 -7.31 -25.50 17.45
N GLY A 157 -6.13 -26.08 17.69
CA GLY A 157 -5.84 -27.01 18.80
C GLY A 157 -4.82 -26.45 19.81
N GLY A 158 -4.46 -25.18 19.70
CA GLY A 158 -3.46 -24.52 20.54
C GLY A 158 -2.04 -24.57 19.97
N GLY A 159 -1.85 -25.12 18.76
CA GLY A 159 -0.63 -25.07 18.00
C GLY A 159 -0.68 -23.98 16.92
N ILE A 160 0.43 -23.85 16.22
CA ILE A 160 0.58 -22.91 15.09
C ILE A 160 1.00 -23.65 13.81
N ASN A 161 0.40 -23.25 12.70
CA ASN A 161 0.79 -23.67 11.36
C ASN A 161 1.60 -22.53 10.73
N MET A 162 2.85 -22.80 10.36
CA MET A 162 3.69 -21.86 9.65
C MET A 162 3.58 -22.08 8.14
N GLN A 163 3.30 -21.02 7.41
CA GLN A 163 3.40 -20.99 5.96
C GLN A 163 4.70 -20.26 5.63
N PRO A 164 5.67 -20.93 4.98
CA PRO A 164 6.91 -20.27 4.60
C PRO A 164 6.65 -19.15 3.60
N GLY A 165 7.41 -18.08 3.72
CA GLY A 165 7.39 -17.00 2.74
C GLY A 165 7.95 -17.44 1.39
N GLN A 166 7.64 -16.70 0.35
CA GLN A 166 8.19 -16.89 -0.99
C GLN A 166 8.95 -15.65 -1.43
N ASP A 167 10.09 -15.85 -2.04
CA ASP A 167 10.87 -14.74 -2.58
C ASP A 167 10.07 -14.02 -3.70
N GLY A 168 10.10 -12.71 -3.70
CA GLY A 168 9.66 -11.87 -4.79
C GLY A 168 10.78 -11.60 -5.79
N ILE A 169 10.44 -11.14 -6.96
CA ILE A 169 11.38 -10.72 -8.01
C ILE A 169 10.99 -9.38 -8.60
N VAL A 170 11.96 -8.53 -8.84
CA VAL A 170 11.77 -7.23 -9.52
C VAL A 170 12.79 -7.08 -10.63
N VAL A 171 12.33 -6.74 -11.82
CA VAL A 171 13.21 -6.51 -12.97
C VAL A 171 14.09 -5.28 -12.74
N ASN A 172 15.42 -5.47 -12.76
CA ASN A 172 16.37 -4.36 -12.73
C ASN A 172 16.46 -3.73 -14.13
N VAL A 173 15.72 -2.65 -14.35
CA VAL A 173 15.55 -2.03 -15.66
C VAL A 173 16.88 -1.56 -16.24
N ASP A 174 17.68 -0.84 -15.47
CA ASP A 174 18.93 -0.23 -15.99
C ASP A 174 19.95 -1.29 -16.39
N GLU A 175 20.13 -2.30 -15.59
CA GLU A 175 21.06 -3.40 -15.86
C GLU A 175 20.54 -4.29 -17.00
N SER A 176 19.25 -4.59 -17.04
CA SER A 176 18.63 -5.39 -18.09
C SER A 176 18.70 -4.73 -19.47
N VAL A 177 18.58 -3.39 -19.52
CA VAL A 177 18.80 -2.63 -20.76
C VAL A 177 20.23 -2.84 -21.26
N GLN A 178 21.22 -2.71 -20.39
CA GLN A 178 22.63 -2.91 -20.76
C GLN A 178 22.89 -4.35 -21.23
N ILE A 179 22.35 -5.34 -20.51
CA ILE A 179 22.49 -6.75 -20.89
C ILE A 179 21.93 -6.99 -22.31
N LEU A 180 20.75 -6.46 -22.61
CA LEU A 180 20.08 -6.64 -23.90
C LEU A 180 20.85 -5.93 -25.04
N GLU A 181 21.34 -4.72 -24.79
CA GLU A 181 22.17 -3.96 -25.74
C GLU A 181 23.50 -4.69 -26.03
N ASP A 182 24.19 -5.12 -24.98
CA ASP A 182 25.47 -5.84 -25.11
C ASP A 182 25.29 -7.18 -25.80
N TYR A 183 24.24 -7.92 -25.46
CA TYR A 183 23.92 -9.20 -26.11
C TYR A 183 23.71 -9.02 -27.60
N ILE A 184 22.88 -8.07 -28.03
CA ILE A 184 22.59 -7.82 -29.45
C ILE A 184 23.81 -7.30 -30.19
N ALA A 185 24.65 -6.48 -29.54
CA ALA A 185 25.82 -5.89 -30.16
C ALA A 185 26.98 -6.88 -30.34
N ASN A 186 27.16 -7.86 -29.42
CA ASN A 186 28.38 -8.63 -29.31
C ASN A 186 28.17 -10.14 -29.43
N GLU A 187 26.99 -10.68 -29.10
CA GLU A 187 26.77 -12.14 -28.98
C GLU A 187 25.71 -12.67 -29.95
N TRP A 188 24.72 -11.87 -30.27
CA TRP A 188 23.59 -12.29 -31.06
C TRP A 188 23.93 -12.49 -32.54
N THR A 189 23.59 -13.66 -33.06
CA THR A 189 23.88 -14.08 -34.44
C THR A 189 22.67 -14.18 -35.34
N GLY A 190 21.47 -13.88 -34.83
CA GLY A 190 20.19 -14.09 -35.52
C GLY A 190 19.78 -15.57 -35.60
N ALA A 191 20.34 -16.43 -34.76
CA ALA A 191 19.93 -17.82 -34.66
C ALA A 191 18.53 -17.98 -34.06
N ALA A 192 17.83 -19.05 -34.43
CA ALA A 192 16.45 -19.30 -34.00
C ALA A 192 16.30 -19.67 -32.52
N ASP A 193 17.39 -20.05 -31.88
CA ASP A 193 17.51 -20.43 -30.47
C ASP A 193 18.17 -19.34 -29.62
N SER A 194 18.13 -18.10 -30.09
CA SER A 194 18.69 -16.95 -29.39
C SER A 194 17.92 -16.68 -28.09
N SER A 195 18.63 -16.62 -26.97
CA SER A 195 18.04 -16.27 -25.68
C SER A 195 18.95 -15.36 -24.86
N VAL A 196 18.35 -14.46 -24.09
CA VAL A 196 19.04 -13.56 -23.17
C VAL A 196 18.27 -13.51 -21.87
N GLU A 197 18.96 -13.48 -20.75
CA GLU A 197 18.38 -13.41 -19.41
C GLU A 197 18.50 -11.98 -18.88
N LEU A 198 17.39 -11.40 -18.44
CA LEU A 198 17.36 -10.09 -17.80
C LEU A 198 17.83 -10.19 -16.35
N SER A 199 18.37 -9.09 -15.85
CA SER A 199 18.69 -8.98 -14.43
C SER A 199 17.42 -8.79 -13.62
N VAL A 200 17.25 -9.62 -12.59
CA VAL A 200 16.20 -9.47 -11.58
C VAL A 200 16.83 -9.29 -10.20
N GLN A 201 16.17 -8.51 -9.38
CA GLN A 201 16.49 -8.39 -7.97
C GLN A 201 15.53 -9.27 -7.18
N VAL A 202 16.08 -10.24 -6.45
CA VAL A 202 15.30 -11.06 -5.52
C VAL A 202 14.97 -10.24 -4.29
N GLN A 203 13.69 -10.11 -3.98
CA GLN A 203 13.18 -9.52 -2.74
C GLN A 203 12.80 -10.67 -1.80
N LYS A 204 13.50 -10.75 -0.68
CA LYS A 204 13.19 -11.79 0.29
C LYS A 204 12.06 -11.34 1.21
N PRO A 205 11.17 -12.26 1.63
CA PRO A 205 10.25 -11.98 2.71
C PRO A 205 11.02 -11.61 3.99
N SER A 206 10.39 -10.86 4.88
CA SER A 206 11.00 -10.48 6.15
C SER A 206 11.27 -11.70 7.04
N ALA A 207 10.45 -12.74 6.94
CA ALA A 207 10.59 -13.99 7.69
C ALA A 207 11.14 -15.14 6.80
N SER A 208 12.27 -15.71 7.19
CA SER A 208 12.81 -16.94 6.58
C SER A 208 12.28 -18.19 7.30
N GLU A 209 12.35 -19.35 6.64
CA GLU A 209 11.99 -20.64 7.25
C GLU A 209 12.81 -20.93 8.51
N GLU A 210 14.12 -20.66 8.49
CA GLU A 210 15.03 -20.85 9.63
C GLU A 210 14.65 -19.98 10.84
N ASP A 211 14.24 -18.72 10.59
CA ASP A 211 13.78 -17.80 11.63
C ASP A 211 12.46 -18.31 12.23
N LEU A 212 11.53 -18.80 11.39
CA LEU A 212 10.24 -19.29 11.84
C LEU A 212 10.32 -20.55 12.71
N GLU A 213 11.26 -21.47 12.45
CA GLU A 213 11.47 -22.68 13.25
C GLU A 213 11.78 -22.38 14.73
N THR A 214 12.26 -21.18 15.04
CA THR A 214 12.54 -20.75 16.42
C THR A 214 11.30 -20.22 17.13
N ILE A 215 10.20 -19.96 16.42
CA ILE A 215 8.99 -19.34 16.94
C ILE A 215 7.97 -20.42 17.29
N THR A 216 7.83 -20.72 18.57
CA THR A 216 7.04 -21.86 19.05
C THR A 216 5.92 -21.49 20.00
N ASP A 217 5.97 -20.29 20.60
CA ASP A 217 5.09 -19.93 21.71
C ASP A 217 4.42 -18.57 21.50
N VAL A 218 3.26 -18.36 22.13
CA VAL A 218 2.62 -17.05 22.25
C VAL A 218 3.25 -16.31 23.42
N LEU A 219 3.97 -15.23 23.15
CA LEU A 219 4.57 -14.39 24.19
C LEU A 219 3.58 -13.37 24.74
N GLY A 220 2.68 -12.86 23.90
CA GLY A 220 1.65 -11.90 24.29
C GLY A 220 0.58 -11.80 23.23
N THR A 221 -0.68 -11.66 23.64
CA THR A 221 -1.81 -11.42 22.75
C THR A 221 -2.75 -10.40 23.36
N TYR A 222 -3.32 -9.55 22.53
CA TYR A 222 -4.29 -8.56 22.99
C TYR A 222 -5.35 -8.30 21.91
N THR A 223 -6.60 -8.13 22.35
CA THR A 223 -7.75 -7.91 21.49
C THR A 223 -8.47 -6.63 21.88
N THR A 224 -8.88 -5.86 20.90
CA THR A 224 -9.80 -4.73 21.06
C THR A 224 -10.95 -4.84 20.07
N TYR A 225 -12.07 -4.19 20.39
CA TYR A 225 -13.26 -4.19 19.56
C TYR A 225 -13.45 -2.82 18.90
N TYR A 226 -13.78 -2.79 17.61
CA TYR A 226 -13.99 -1.58 16.85
C TYR A 226 -15.40 -1.47 16.28
N GLY A 227 -15.88 -0.23 16.15
CA GLY A 227 -17.25 0.03 15.71
C GLY A 227 -17.45 -0.18 14.21
N SER A 228 -18.71 -0.15 13.79
CA SER A 228 -19.22 -0.67 12.52
C SER A 228 -19.36 0.37 11.39
N THR A 229 -18.57 1.42 11.35
CA THR A 229 -18.57 2.32 10.18
C THR A 229 -17.64 1.79 9.10
N TYR A 230 -18.08 1.83 7.85
CA TYR A 230 -17.32 1.29 6.72
C TYR A 230 -15.87 1.79 6.69
N GLY A 231 -15.65 3.11 6.68
CA GLY A 231 -14.30 3.66 6.60
C GLY A 231 -13.39 3.26 7.75
N ARG A 232 -13.93 3.26 9.00
CA ARG A 232 -13.15 2.81 10.17
C ARG A 232 -12.78 1.33 10.08
N ASN A 233 -13.73 0.48 9.67
CA ASN A 233 -13.47 -0.95 9.54
C ASN A 233 -12.38 -1.20 8.50
N THR A 234 -12.51 -0.61 7.31
CA THR A 234 -11.51 -0.70 6.23
C THR A 234 -10.13 -0.27 6.72
N ASN A 235 -10.03 0.84 7.45
CA ASN A 235 -8.77 1.35 7.97
C ASN A 235 -8.12 0.42 8.99
N VAL A 236 -8.91 -0.10 9.94
CA VAL A 236 -8.42 -1.03 10.97
C VAL A 236 -7.99 -2.36 10.35
N GLU A 237 -8.79 -2.91 9.43
CA GLU A 237 -8.46 -4.12 8.69
C GLU A 237 -7.19 -3.94 7.85
N ARG A 238 -7.09 -2.82 7.13
CA ARG A 238 -5.89 -2.48 6.34
C ARG A 238 -4.65 -2.30 7.21
N GLY A 239 -4.77 -1.59 8.34
CA GLY A 239 -3.64 -1.42 9.28
C GLY A 239 -3.19 -2.74 9.90
N ALA A 240 -4.13 -3.63 10.24
CA ALA A 240 -3.79 -4.96 10.73
C ALA A 240 -3.07 -5.79 9.67
N GLU A 241 -3.52 -5.75 8.42
CA GLU A 241 -2.90 -6.41 7.27
C GLU A 241 -1.45 -5.94 7.06
N LEU A 242 -1.21 -4.62 7.11
CA LEU A 242 0.11 -4.04 6.89
C LEU A 242 1.11 -4.36 8.00
N ILE A 243 0.66 -4.60 9.22
CA ILE A 243 1.52 -4.98 10.36
C ILE A 243 1.66 -6.50 10.48
N ASN A 244 0.72 -7.25 9.94
CA ASN A 244 0.77 -8.71 9.99
C ASN A 244 1.96 -9.27 9.20
N GLY A 245 2.56 -10.34 9.70
CA GLY A 245 3.57 -11.10 8.96
C GLY A 245 5.01 -10.66 9.19
N HIS A 246 5.26 -9.67 10.08
CA HIS A 246 6.61 -9.15 10.30
C HIS A 246 7.40 -9.99 11.32
N LEU A 247 8.60 -10.35 10.90
CA LEU A 247 9.62 -10.96 11.75
C LEU A 247 10.60 -9.89 12.20
N ILE A 248 10.78 -9.75 13.51
CA ILE A 248 11.71 -8.79 14.11
C ILE A 248 12.82 -9.56 14.81
N ARG A 249 14.06 -9.40 14.32
CA ARG A 249 15.24 -10.10 14.85
C ARG A 249 15.75 -9.49 16.15
N PRO A 250 16.54 -10.23 16.94
CA PRO A 250 17.17 -9.69 18.14
C PRO A 250 17.88 -8.36 17.91
N GLY A 251 17.54 -7.35 18.68
CA GLY A 251 18.08 -6.00 18.58
C GLY A 251 17.54 -5.15 17.43
N GLU A 252 16.60 -5.66 16.64
CA GLU A 252 15.95 -4.92 15.57
C GLU A 252 14.80 -4.08 16.13
N SER A 253 14.72 -2.82 15.68
CA SER A 253 13.64 -1.89 16.03
C SER A 253 12.59 -1.85 14.91
N PHE A 254 11.34 -1.67 15.30
CA PHE A 254 10.20 -1.60 14.39
C PHE A 254 9.41 -0.32 14.63
N SER A 255 9.24 0.50 13.61
CA SER A 255 8.37 1.68 13.58
C SER A 255 7.03 1.33 12.96
N VAL A 256 5.95 1.56 13.68
CA VAL A 256 4.60 1.29 13.18
C VAL A 256 4.23 2.26 12.04
N CYS A 257 4.63 3.54 12.17
CA CYS A 257 4.38 4.52 11.11
C CYS A 257 5.09 4.18 9.81
N ASP A 258 6.31 3.65 9.82
CA ASP A 258 7.03 3.28 8.60
C ASP A 258 6.27 2.28 7.73
N HIS A 259 5.38 1.48 8.34
CA HIS A 259 4.57 0.47 7.65
C HIS A 259 3.16 0.96 7.29
N LEU A 260 2.63 1.94 8.03
CA LEU A 260 1.24 2.38 7.88
C LEU A 260 1.06 3.63 7.01
N VAL A 261 2.06 4.53 6.98
CA VAL A 261 1.94 5.78 6.21
C VAL A 261 2.33 5.60 4.73
N PRO A 262 1.84 6.43 3.83
CA PRO A 262 0.93 7.56 4.03
C PRO A 262 -0.53 7.13 4.25
N PHE A 263 -1.26 7.85 5.08
CA PHE A 263 -2.71 7.63 5.24
C PHE A 263 -3.45 8.24 4.05
N SER A 264 -3.61 7.49 2.99
CA SER A 264 -4.22 7.96 1.74
C SER A 264 -5.07 6.88 1.06
N ALA A 265 -5.94 7.32 0.13
CA ALA A 265 -6.75 6.39 -0.65
C ALA A 265 -5.90 5.46 -1.53
N GLU A 266 -4.75 5.94 -2.03
CA GLU A 266 -3.83 5.14 -2.84
C GLU A 266 -3.22 3.98 -2.03
N ASN A 267 -3.07 4.15 -0.70
CA ASN A 267 -2.58 3.12 0.21
C ASN A 267 -3.71 2.25 0.80
N GLY A 268 -4.93 2.40 0.29
CA GLY A 268 -6.10 1.59 0.64
C GLY A 268 -6.86 2.06 1.87
N TYR A 269 -6.63 3.28 2.35
CA TYR A 269 -7.40 3.87 3.45
C TYR A 269 -8.66 4.59 2.95
N GLU A 270 -9.65 4.64 3.84
CA GLU A 270 -10.94 5.31 3.64
C GLU A 270 -11.08 6.48 4.64
N LEU A 271 -12.02 7.37 4.36
CA LEU A 271 -12.38 8.43 5.31
C LEU A 271 -13.07 7.81 6.53
N GLY A 272 -12.53 8.07 7.70
CA GLY A 272 -13.05 7.61 8.99
C GLY A 272 -12.95 8.68 10.06
N GLY A 273 -13.67 8.51 11.16
CA GLY A 273 -13.60 9.44 12.28
C GLY A 273 -12.24 9.42 12.96
N ALA A 274 -11.58 10.57 12.99
CA ALA A 274 -10.31 10.82 13.68
C ALA A 274 -10.47 11.98 14.66
N TYR A 275 -9.59 12.04 15.67
CA TYR A 275 -9.56 13.17 16.60
C TYR A 275 -8.49 14.17 16.16
N GLU A 276 -8.93 15.37 15.77
CA GLU A 276 -8.04 16.48 15.42
C GLU A 276 -8.43 17.74 16.21
N ASN A 277 -7.47 18.34 16.93
CA ASN A 277 -7.67 19.58 17.71
C ASN A 277 -8.91 19.56 18.60
N GLY A 278 -9.18 18.42 19.26
CA GLY A 278 -10.32 18.25 20.16
C GLY A 278 -11.66 18.07 19.45
N ARG A 279 -11.68 17.73 18.16
CA ARG A 279 -12.88 17.44 17.37
C ARG A 279 -12.78 16.08 16.70
N VAL A 280 -13.95 15.52 16.38
CA VAL A 280 -14.04 14.39 15.45
C VAL A 280 -14.12 14.94 14.03
N VAL A 281 -13.14 14.59 13.20
CA VAL A 281 -13.08 14.94 11.78
C VAL A 281 -13.08 13.67 10.93
N GLN A 282 -13.35 13.80 9.64
CA GLN A 282 -13.26 12.68 8.70
C GLN A 282 -11.93 12.77 7.97
N GLU A 283 -11.04 11.82 8.24
CA GLU A 283 -9.71 11.76 7.62
C GLU A 283 -9.39 10.34 7.16
N TYR A 284 -8.51 10.23 6.17
CA TYR A 284 -7.96 8.94 5.77
C TYR A 284 -7.20 8.31 6.94
N GLY A 285 -7.41 7.03 7.16
CA GLY A 285 -6.80 6.34 8.30
C GLY A 285 -7.53 6.56 9.64
N GLY A 286 -8.69 7.22 9.67
CA GLY A 286 -9.49 7.36 10.91
C GLY A 286 -9.76 5.98 11.53
N GLY A 287 -9.29 5.79 12.77
CA GLY A 287 -9.33 4.52 13.49
C GLY A 287 -8.00 3.79 13.62
N ILE A 288 -6.96 4.19 12.88
CA ILE A 288 -5.67 3.48 12.83
C ILE A 288 -4.93 3.44 14.18
N CYS A 289 -5.10 4.44 15.04
CA CYS A 289 -4.53 4.42 16.38
C CYS A 289 -5.03 3.26 17.24
N GLN A 290 -6.14 2.60 16.88
CA GLN A 290 -6.55 1.38 17.56
C GLN A 290 -5.65 0.21 17.17
N VAL A 291 -5.11 0.20 15.94
CA VAL A 291 -4.12 -0.80 15.49
C VAL A 291 -2.85 -0.70 16.32
N SER A 292 -2.25 0.50 16.42
CA SER A 292 -1.06 0.72 17.24
C SER A 292 -1.29 0.45 18.73
N THR A 293 -2.46 0.82 19.26
CA THR A 293 -2.82 0.56 20.66
C THR A 293 -2.97 -0.94 20.95
N THR A 294 -3.60 -1.70 20.06
CA THR A 294 -3.79 -3.15 20.26
C THR A 294 -2.44 -3.87 20.19
N LEU A 295 -1.61 -3.51 19.22
CA LEU A 295 -0.24 -4.01 19.12
C LEU A 295 0.59 -3.65 20.37
N TYR A 296 0.54 -2.40 20.82
CA TYR A 296 1.24 -1.95 22.03
C TYR A 296 0.93 -2.84 23.24
N ASN A 297 -0.34 -3.18 23.45
CA ASN A 297 -0.72 -4.03 24.57
C ASN A 297 -0.25 -5.48 24.41
N ALA A 298 -0.24 -6.02 23.19
CA ALA A 298 0.34 -7.34 22.92
C ALA A 298 1.86 -7.35 23.18
N LEU A 299 2.57 -6.29 22.80
CA LEU A 299 3.99 -6.11 23.07
C LEU A 299 4.29 -5.98 24.56
N LEU A 300 3.47 -5.25 25.33
CA LEU A 300 3.58 -5.17 26.78
C LEU A 300 3.46 -6.57 27.41
N LEU A 301 2.47 -7.36 26.99
CA LEU A 301 2.27 -8.73 27.52
C LEU A 301 3.43 -9.66 27.13
N ALA A 302 4.07 -9.43 25.97
CA ALA A 302 5.29 -10.12 25.56
C ALA A 302 6.56 -9.57 26.23
N GLU A 303 6.46 -8.48 26.98
CA GLU A 303 7.55 -7.77 27.65
C GLU A 303 8.64 -7.26 26.67
N ILE A 304 8.20 -6.86 25.49
CA ILE A 304 9.07 -6.25 24.48
C ILE A 304 9.36 -4.79 24.85
N GLU A 305 10.58 -4.34 24.60
CA GLU A 305 11.04 -2.98 24.89
C GLU A 305 10.33 -1.95 24.00
N ILE A 306 9.66 -0.98 24.62
CA ILE A 306 8.98 0.11 23.93
C ILE A 306 9.87 1.34 23.95
N ASP A 307 10.32 1.77 22.77
CA ASP A 307 11.24 2.91 22.60
C ASP A 307 10.49 4.23 22.50
N GLU A 308 9.33 4.23 21.81
CA GLU A 308 8.50 5.41 21.64
C GLU A 308 7.03 5.05 21.76
N ARG A 309 6.30 5.83 22.54
CA ARG A 309 4.83 5.72 22.70
C ARG A 309 4.26 7.07 23.08
N HIS A 310 3.16 7.45 22.44
CA HIS A 310 2.37 8.65 22.76
C HIS A 310 0.97 8.26 23.20
N ASN A 311 0.39 8.98 24.19
CA ASN A 311 -1.02 8.85 24.50
C ASN A 311 -1.86 9.77 23.60
N HIS A 312 -3.13 9.43 23.42
CA HIS A 312 -4.05 10.33 22.74
C HIS A 312 -4.26 11.63 23.52
N THR A 313 -4.61 12.69 22.81
CA THR A 313 -4.98 13.97 23.44
C THR A 313 -6.24 13.82 24.30
N MET A 314 -7.20 13.02 23.89
CA MET A 314 -8.42 12.69 24.64
C MET A 314 -8.47 11.20 24.95
N SER A 315 -9.13 10.82 26.06
CA SER A 315 -9.24 9.41 26.45
C SER A 315 -9.99 8.58 25.39
N VAL A 316 -9.51 7.38 25.14
CA VAL A 316 -10.16 6.38 24.28
C VAL A 316 -10.92 5.38 25.16
N HIS A 317 -11.87 4.65 24.57
CA HIS A 317 -12.78 3.77 25.34
C HIS A 317 -12.47 2.27 25.18
N TYR A 318 -11.64 1.93 24.21
CA TYR A 318 -11.35 0.52 23.88
C TYR A 318 -10.18 -0.09 24.66
N VAL A 319 -9.49 0.72 25.49
CA VAL A 319 -8.47 0.27 26.46
C VAL A 319 -8.57 1.08 27.75
N PRO A 320 -8.07 0.57 28.89
CA PRO A 320 -7.90 1.35 30.12
C PRO A 320 -6.99 2.59 29.89
N PRO A 321 -7.14 3.62 30.72
CA PRO A 321 -6.31 4.83 30.58
C PRO A 321 -4.82 4.50 30.73
N SER A 322 -3.98 5.22 30.01
CA SER A 322 -2.52 5.04 29.95
C SER A 322 -2.03 3.73 29.31
N MET A 323 -2.95 2.96 28.70
CA MET A 323 -2.66 1.77 27.91
C MET A 323 -2.89 1.98 26.40
N ASP A 324 -3.15 3.20 25.98
CA ASP A 324 -3.27 3.61 24.58
C ASP A 324 -1.92 3.98 23.96
N ALA A 325 -1.82 3.88 22.64
CA ALA A 325 -0.68 4.32 21.84
C ALA A 325 -1.19 5.03 20.57
N ALA A 326 -1.09 6.36 20.57
CA ALA A 326 -1.47 7.19 19.46
C ALA A 326 -0.33 7.32 18.45
N ILE A 327 -0.68 7.32 17.16
CA ILE A 327 0.24 7.57 16.06
C ILE A 327 -0.30 8.67 15.16
N ALA A 328 0.61 9.45 14.57
CA ALA A 328 0.28 10.47 13.59
C ALA A 328 1.46 10.72 12.67
N GLU A 329 1.21 10.77 11.38
CA GLU A 329 2.23 10.94 10.35
C GLU A 329 3.18 12.10 10.66
N GLY A 330 4.49 11.80 10.76
CA GLY A 330 5.56 12.77 10.98
C GLY A 330 5.63 13.39 12.37
N SER A 331 4.81 12.97 13.36
CA SER A 331 4.81 13.59 14.70
C SER A 331 4.72 12.63 15.88
N MET A 332 4.07 11.49 15.76
CA MET A 332 3.93 10.51 16.84
C MET A 332 4.05 9.09 16.25
N ASP A 333 4.79 8.22 16.91
CA ASP A 333 4.95 6.84 16.51
C ASP A 333 4.81 5.88 17.70
N LEU A 334 4.63 4.62 17.39
CA LEU A 334 4.89 3.49 18.26
C LEU A 334 6.13 2.77 17.74
N VAL A 335 7.22 2.88 18.48
CA VAL A 335 8.48 2.20 18.13
C VAL A 335 8.82 1.22 19.24
N PHE A 336 9.24 0.04 18.88
CA PHE A 336 9.70 -0.99 19.82
C PHE A 336 10.92 -1.72 19.28
N THR A 337 11.70 -2.30 20.17
CA THR A 337 12.90 -3.09 19.84
C THR A 337 12.74 -4.50 20.39
N ASN A 338 13.02 -5.51 19.57
CA ASN A 338 13.10 -6.87 20.06
C ASN A 338 14.33 -7.02 20.97
N ASN A 339 14.09 -6.96 22.27
CA ASN A 339 15.11 -7.08 23.33
C ASN A 339 15.38 -8.53 23.73
N LEU A 340 14.80 -9.53 23.03
CA LEU A 340 15.01 -10.94 23.28
C LEU A 340 16.21 -11.47 22.50
N ASP A 341 16.72 -12.65 22.90
CA ASP A 341 17.82 -13.34 22.20
C ASP A 341 17.35 -14.14 20.96
N THR A 342 16.02 -14.22 20.71
CA THR A 342 15.39 -14.93 19.61
C THR A 342 14.48 -14.01 18.82
N PRO A 343 14.21 -14.29 17.53
CA PRO A 343 13.28 -13.51 16.75
C PRO A 343 11.86 -13.59 17.32
N ILE A 344 11.10 -12.52 17.10
CA ILE A 344 9.64 -12.49 17.33
C ILE A 344 8.91 -12.30 16.02
N PHE A 345 7.70 -12.81 15.96
CA PHE A 345 6.83 -12.68 14.80
C PHE A 345 5.52 -12.02 15.22
N ILE A 346 5.08 -11.01 14.48
CA ILE A 346 3.83 -10.30 14.74
C ILE A 346 2.75 -10.85 13.82
N SER A 347 1.69 -11.41 14.38
CA SER A 347 0.48 -11.69 13.62
C SER A 347 -0.64 -10.73 14.01
N GLY A 348 -1.31 -10.16 13.00
CA GLY A 348 -2.42 -9.25 13.14
C GLY A 348 -3.67 -9.77 12.43
N TYR A 349 -4.81 -9.70 13.09
CA TYR A 349 -6.08 -10.12 12.54
C TYR A 349 -7.16 -9.10 12.88
N ALA A 350 -7.92 -8.67 11.87
CA ALA A 350 -9.05 -7.76 12.05
C ALA A 350 -10.22 -8.24 11.19
N TYR A 351 -11.33 -8.60 11.83
CA TYR A 351 -12.54 -9.05 11.14
C TYR A 351 -13.76 -8.96 12.05
N GLY A 352 -14.89 -8.54 11.50
CA GLY A 352 -16.17 -8.56 12.20
C GLY A 352 -16.25 -7.63 13.42
N GLY A 353 -15.40 -6.60 13.51
CA GLY A 353 -15.34 -5.68 14.64
C GLY A 353 -14.34 -6.07 15.72
N GLU A 354 -13.59 -7.15 15.54
CA GLU A 354 -12.55 -7.63 16.44
C GLU A 354 -11.17 -7.42 15.82
N LEU A 355 -10.24 -6.82 16.56
CA LEU A 355 -8.85 -6.62 16.20
C LEU A 355 -7.96 -7.30 17.22
N THR A 356 -7.15 -8.24 16.79
CA THR A 356 -6.22 -9.00 17.64
C THR A 356 -4.81 -8.91 17.09
N PHE A 357 -3.85 -8.64 17.94
CA PHE A 357 -2.43 -8.85 17.67
C PHE A 357 -1.86 -9.90 18.61
N THR A 358 -1.01 -10.76 18.07
CA THR A 358 -0.27 -11.78 18.81
C THR A 358 1.21 -11.65 18.49
N VAL A 359 2.02 -11.58 19.53
CA VAL A 359 3.48 -11.63 19.47
C VAL A 359 3.89 -13.08 19.73
N TRP A 360 4.42 -13.70 18.70
CA TRP A 360 4.94 -15.07 18.75
C TRP A 360 6.47 -15.04 18.93
N GLY A 361 7.01 -16.06 19.56
CA GLY A 361 8.44 -16.18 19.76
C GLY A 361 8.79 -17.46 20.50
N LYS A 362 9.90 -17.46 21.20
CA LYS A 362 10.28 -18.54 22.10
C LYS A 362 10.07 -18.09 23.53
N GLU A 363 9.25 -18.83 24.29
CA GLU A 363 9.04 -18.49 25.71
C GLU A 363 10.36 -18.56 26.49
N TYR A 364 10.67 -17.46 27.15
CA TYR A 364 11.92 -17.27 27.91
C TYR A 364 11.66 -17.10 29.42
N ARG A 365 10.41 -16.88 29.81
CA ARG A 365 10.01 -16.62 31.18
C ARG A 365 9.80 -17.95 31.92
N PRO A 366 10.12 -18.01 33.23
CA PRO A 366 9.78 -19.16 34.07
C PRO A 366 8.26 -19.42 34.11
N GLU A 367 7.86 -20.70 34.19
CA GLU A 367 6.44 -21.12 34.20
C GLU A 367 5.62 -20.50 35.34
N ASP A 368 6.25 -20.15 36.47
CA ASP A 368 5.62 -19.54 37.64
C ASP A 368 5.71 -18.01 37.68
N ARG A 369 6.08 -17.38 36.55
CA ARG A 369 6.18 -15.93 36.41
C ARG A 369 5.00 -15.39 35.58
N TYR A 370 4.23 -14.52 36.20
CA TYR A 370 3.07 -13.89 35.59
C TYR A 370 3.27 -12.38 35.50
N VAL A 371 2.92 -11.78 34.37
CA VAL A 371 2.93 -10.35 34.14
C VAL A 371 1.51 -9.85 33.85
N SER A 372 1.16 -8.70 34.44
CA SER A 372 -0.09 -8.01 34.12
C SER A 372 0.12 -6.50 34.13
N TYR A 373 -0.78 -5.78 33.46
CA TYR A 373 -0.73 -4.33 33.35
C TYR A 373 -2.05 -3.73 33.78
N GLU A 374 -2.00 -2.60 34.46
CA GLU A 374 -3.16 -1.87 34.95
C GLU A 374 -3.02 -0.38 34.67
N GLY A 375 -3.97 0.18 33.93
CA GLY A 375 -4.09 1.61 33.73
C GLY A 375 -4.97 2.24 34.82
N VAL A 376 -4.43 3.18 35.57
CA VAL A 376 -5.10 3.81 36.71
C VAL A 376 -5.21 5.32 36.50
N GLU A 377 -6.44 5.84 36.57
CA GLU A 377 -6.68 7.28 36.62
C GLU A 377 -6.19 7.83 37.98
N THR A 378 -5.36 8.85 37.94
CA THR A 378 -4.76 9.46 39.13
C THR A 378 -5.44 10.79 39.51
N SER A 379 -5.98 11.52 38.55
CA SER A 379 -6.79 12.72 38.81
C SER A 379 -7.72 13.03 37.65
N THR A 380 -8.82 13.69 37.93
CA THR A 380 -9.77 14.20 36.95
C THR A 380 -9.55 15.69 36.70
N ILE A 381 -9.51 16.12 35.43
CA ILE A 381 -9.45 17.52 35.01
C ILE A 381 -10.89 17.95 34.68
N PRO A 382 -11.47 18.95 35.40
CA PRO A 382 -12.87 19.32 35.14
C PRO A 382 -13.13 19.76 33.70
N ALA A 383 -14.29 19.36 33.16
CA ALA A 383 -14.71 19.81 31.84
C ALA A 383 -14.82 21.35 31.79
N PRO A 384 -14.37 21.98 30.71
CA PRO A 384 -14.55 23.41 30.51
C PRO A 384 -16.05 23.78 30.49
N THR A 385 -16.39 24.91 31.11
CA THR A 385 -17.76 25.45 31.05
C THR A 385 -18.03 26.27 29.81
N THR A 386 -16.99 26.55 29.02
CA THR A 386 -17.11 27.29 27.76
C THR A 386 -17.67 26.42 26.66
N THR A 387 -18.55 26.98 25.85
CA THR A 387 -19.03 26.37 24.61
C THR A 387 -18.30 27.01 23.43
N LEU A 388 -17.84 26.21 22.49
CA LEU A 388 -17.25 26.66 21.24
C LEU A 388 -18.31 26.61 20.15
N LEU A 389 -18.48 27.73 19.43
CA LEU A 389 -19.40 27.83 18.30
C LEU A 389 -18.61 28.03 17.02
N TYR A 390 -18.89 27.22 16.01
CA TYR A 390 -18.30 27.34 14.70
C TYR A 390 -19.34 27.68 13.66
N ALA A 391 -19.04 28.66 12.83
CA ALA A 391 -19.90 29.06 11.73
C ALA A 391 -19.91 27.96 10.67
N ASP A 392 -21.11 27.58 10.21
CA ASP A 392 -21.36 26.75 9.06
C ASP A 392 -22.00 27.61 7.97
N ASP A 393 -21.25 27.92 6.93
CA ASP A 393 -21.66 28.78 5.82
C ASP A 393 -22.45 28.05 4.73
N GLU A 394 -22.62 26.75 4.88
CA GLU A 394 -23.47 25.91 4.03
C GLU A 394 -24.90 25.74 4.62
N GLN A 395 -25.11 26.06 5.90
CA GLN A 395 -26.36 25.90 6.61
C GLN A 395 -27.07 27.24 6.85
N ASN A 396 -28.42 27.19 6.84
CA ASN A 396 -29.25 28.36 7.13
C ASN A 396 -29.23 28.71 8.61
N VAL A 397 -29.52 30.00 8.89
CA VAL A 397 -29.79 30.46 10.25
C VAL A 397 -30.89 29.61 10.89
N GLY A 398 -30.66 29.24 12.15
CA GLY A 398 -31.51 28.31 12.90
C GLY A 398 -31.02 26.86 12.93
N TYR A 399 -30.00 26.52 12.12
CA TYR A 399 -29.29 25.27 12.27
C TYR A 399 -28.32 25.35 13.45
N PHE A 400 -28.45 24.41 14.39
CA PHE A 400 -27.55 24.20 15.53
C PHE A 400 -27.32 22.69 15.66
N ASN A 401 -26.11 22.28 15.42
CA ASN A 401 -25.71 20.87 15.53
C ASN A 401 -24.63 20.75 16.61
N GLN A 402 -24.92 20.00 17.68
CA GLN A 402 -23.91 19.68 18.69
C GLN A 402 -23.05 18.55 18.18
N VAL A 403 -21.82 18.87 17.75
CA VAL A 403 -20.86 17.90 17.21
C VAL A 403 -20.01 17.26 18.30
N GLN A 404 -19.95 17.89 19.48
CA GLN A 404 -19.22 17.37 20.63
C GLN A 404 -19.83 17.83 21.96
N SER A 405 -19.91 16.91 22.91
CA SER A 405 -20.27 17.21 24.31
C SER A 405 -19.01 17.48 25.14
N ALA A 406 -19.15 18.38 26.12
CA ALA A 406 -18.06 18.60 27.08
C ALA A 406 -17.79 17.32 27.89
N ALA A 407 -16.52 16.99 28.01
CA ALA A 407 -16.06 15.87 28.81
C ALA A 407 -14.87 16.25 29.70
N PRO A 408 -14.77 15.68 30.90
CA PRO A 408 -13.60 15.89 31.75
C PRO A 408 -12.37 15.25 31.12
N GLY A 409 -11.22 15.83 31.34
CA GLY A 409 -9.93 15.23 31.12
C GLY A 409 -9.44 14.47 32.35
N SER A 410 -8.30 13.81 32.23
CA SER A 410 -7.71 13.09 33.36
C SER A 410 -6.19 12.97 33.23
N THR A 411 -5.56 12.63 34.33
CA THR A 411 -4.19 12.09 34.34
C THR A 411 -4.23 10.63 34.75
N ALA A 412 -3.41 9.81 34.12
CA ALA A 412 -3.36 8.39 34.38
C ALA A 412 -1.93 7.85 34.36
N VAL A 413 -1.74 6.69 34.95
CA VAL A 413 -0.47 5.95 34.94
C VAL A 413 -0.75 4.50 34.57
N CYS A 414 0.22 3.84 33.93
CA CYS A 414 0.17 2.40 33.73
C CYS A 414 1.19 1.73 34.63
N TYR A 415 0.75 0.74 35.38
CA TYR A 415 1.59 -0.11 36.22
C TYR A 415 1.76 -1.48 35.60
N LYS A 416 2.99 -1.97 35.66
CA LYS A 416 3.34 -3.37 35.41
C LYS A 416 3.43 -4.11 36.75
N TYR A 417 2.77 -5.23 36.86
CA TYR A 417 2.87 -6.14 37.99
C TYR A 417 3.55 -7.42 37.53
N VAL A 418 4.56 -7.84 38.27
CA VAL A 418 5.26 -9.11 38.03
C VAL A 418 5.14 -9.96 39.29
N THR A 419 4.45 -11.07 39.18
CA THR A 419 4.36 -12.09 40.25
C THR A 419 5.31 -13.23 39.91
N TYR A 420 6.27 -13.50 40.81
CA TYR A 420 7.24 -14.57 40.67
C TYR A 420 7.60 -15.15 42.04
N ASN A 421 7.67 -16.46 42.16
CA ASN A 421 7.88 -17.17 43.45
C ASN A 421 6.94 -16.72 44.58
N GLY A 422 5.70 -16.33 44.29
CA GLY A 422 4.72 -15.86 45.24
C GLY A 422 4.90 -14.41 45.72
N GLU A 423 5.87 -13.67 45.19
CA GLU A 423 6.06 -12.24 45.44
C GLU A 423 5.62 -11.41 44.23
N THR A 424 4.86 -10.36 44.48
CA THR A 424 4.43 -9.41 43.43
C THR A 424 5.21 -8.10 43.56
N THR A 425 5.85 -7.68 42.48
CA THR A 425 6.46 -6.37 42.33
C THR A 425 5.62 -5.48 41.45
N GLN A 426 5.63 -4.18 41.69
CA GLN A 426 4.91 -3.17 40.91
C GLN A 426 5.91 -2.14 40.38
N GLU A 427 5.75 -1.77 39.12
CA GLU A 427 6.55 -0.74 38.48
C GLU A 427 5.64 0.17 37.64
N GLN A 428 5.80 1.48 37.70
CA GLN A 428 5.14 2.42 36.82
C GLN A 428 5.91 2.47 35.49
N ILE A 429 5.29 2.08 34.40
CA ILE A 429 5.94 2.05 33.08
C ILE A 429 5.71 3.31 32.25
N ASN A 430 4.58 4.02 32.46
CA ASN A 430 4.31 5.28 31.77
C ASN A 430 3.31 6.15 32.55
N SER A 431 3.08 7.36 32.04
CA SER A 431 2.04 8.28 32.48
C SER A 431 1.41 8.98 31.28
N SER A 432 0.15 9.36 31.41
CA SER A 432 -0.63 10.01 30.35
C SER A 432 -1.42 11.17 30.91
N THR A 433 -1.65 12.18 30.07
CA THR A 433 -2.55 13.30 30.35
C THR A 433 -3.54 13.42 29.21
N TYR A 434 -4.82 13.34 29.54
CA TYR A 434 -5.93 13.50 28.61
C TYR A 434 -6.58 14.83 28.84
N GLU A 435 -6.74 15.62 27.77
CA GLU A 435 -7.32 16.96 27.84
C GLU A 435 -8.83 16.88 28.05
N ALA A 436 -9.35 17.82 28.79
CA ALA A 436 -10.78 18.05 28.92
C ALA A 436 -11.31 18.71 27.65
N SER A 437 -12.49 18.32 27.20
CA SER A 437 -13.13 18.88 26.01
C SER A 437 -14.32 19.77 26.32
N SER A 438 -14.55 20.79 25.47
CA SER A 438 -15.70 21.70 25.53
C SER A 438 -16.89 21.18 24.73
N ASN A 439 -18.09 21.70 25.02
CA ASN A 439 -19.18 21.57 24.06
C ASN A 439 -18.84 22.31 22.76
N ILE A 440 -19.06 21.66 21.63
CA ILE A 440 -18.85 22.24 20.30
C ILE A 440 -20.17 22.19 19.51
N TYR A 441 -20.56 23.31 18.93
CA TYR A 441 -21.72 23.43 18.06
C TYR A 441 -21.30 24.03 16.71
N GLU A 442 -21.84 23.47 15.65
CA GLU A 442 -21.89 24.09 14.33
C GLU A 442 -23.18 24.90 14.21
N VAL A 443 -23.07 26.14 13.76
CA VAL A 443 -24.16 27.10 13.70
C VAL A 443 -24.28 27.65 12.28
N GLY A 444 -25.44 27.42 11.67
CA GLY A 444 -25.73 27.90 10.31
C GLY A 444 -25.69 29.41 10.18
N THR A 445 -25.02 29.91 9.14
CA THR A 445 -24.77 31.33 8.95
C THR A 445 -25.34 31.92 7.65
N ILE A 446 -26.01 31.13 6.80
CA ILE A 446 -26.70 31.70 5.61
C ILE A 446 -27.85 32.60 6.06
N GLY A 447 -27.71 33.89 5.83
CA GLY A 447 -28.66 34.91 6.27
C GLY A 447 -28.47 35.38 7.72
N ALA A 448 -27.29 35.14 8.31
CA ALA A 448 -26.97 35.54 9.68
C ALA A 448 -26.98 37.05 9.87
N SER A 449 -27.49 37.48 11.02
CA SER A 449 -27.37 38.86 11.50
C SER A 449 -25.99 39.09 12.14
N ASP A 450 -25.56 40.37 12.22
CA ASP A 450 -24.31 40.72 12.93
C ASP A 450 -24.35 40.25 14.40
N ALA A 451 -25.52 40.25 15.03
CA ALA A 451 -25.70 39.77 16.40
C ALA A 451 -25.43 38.26 16.51
N LEU A 452 -25.86 37.46 15.54
CA LEU A 452 -25.56 36.01 15.50
C LEU A 452 -24.05 35.76 15.30
N LEU A 453 -23.43 36.45 14.35
CA LEU A 453 -21.99 36.31 14.08
C LEU A 453 -21.14 36.71 15.30
N GLN A 454 -21.57 37.78 16.02
CA GLN A 454 -20.89 38.17 17.24
C GLN A 454 -21.07 37.14 18.37
N ALA A 455 -22.26 36.57 18.52
CA ALA A 455 -22.52 35.52 19.52
C ALA A 455 -21.69 34.26 19.24
N ILE A 456 -21.56 33.88 17.95
CA ILE A 456 -20.67 32.78 17.52
C ILE A 456 -19.22 33.10 17.91
N ALA A 457 -18.74 34.30 17.59
CA ALA A 457 -17.36 34.70 17.84
C ALA A 457 -16.96 34.68 19.33
N VAL A 458 -17.92 34.91 20.23
CA VAL A 458 -17.66 34.86 21.69
C VAL A 458 -18.08 33.55 22.36
N GLY A 459 -18.64 32.60 21.61
CA GLY A 459 -19.06 31.29 22.12
C GLY A 459 -20.31 31.31 22.98
N ASP A 460 -21.17 32.34 22.84
CA ASP A 460 -22.43 32.46 23.60
C ASP A 460 -23.56 31.75 22.85
N LEU A 461 -23.81 30.49 23.19
CA LEU A 461 -24.85 29.67 22.60
C LEU A 461 -26.24 30.24 22.79
N ALA A 462 -26.54 30.79 23.99
CA ALA A 462 -27.86 31.33 24.28
C ALA A 462 -28.14 32.61 23.47
N ALA A 463 -27.14 33.51 23.36
CA ALA A 463 -27.23 34.68 22.50
C ALA A 463 -27.33 34.30 21.01
N ALA A 464 -26.59 33.26 20.56
CA ALA A 464 -26.66 32.77 19.19
C ALA A 464 -28.06 32.21 18.86
N GLN A 465 -28.63 31.38 19.73
CA GLN A 465 -30.00 30.86 19.57
C GLN A 465 -31.06 31.96 19.56
N LEU A 466 -30.91 32.97 20.43
CA LEU A 466 -31.80 34.12 20.45
C LEU A 466 -31.70 34.94 19.16
N ALA A 467 -30.49 35.21 18.69
CA ALA A 467 -30.27 35.98 17.47
C ALA A 467 -30.77 35.24 16.21
N ALA A 468 -30.68 33.90 16.19
CA ALA A 468 -31.19 33.07 15.10
C ALA A 468 -32.71 32.99 15.03
N THR A 469 -33.41 33.07 16.16
CA THR A 469 -34.90 33.01 16.21
C THR A 469 -35.58 34.34 15.87
N GLY A 470 -34.83 35.41 15.68
CA GLY A 470 -35.37 36.72 15.23
C GLY A 470 -36.26 37.46 16.24
N THR A 471 -36.24 37.06 17.50
CA THR A 471 -36.97 37.79 18.57
C THR A 471 -36.05 38.85 19.18
N VAL A 472 -35.66 39.84 18.38
CA VAL A 472 -35.09 41.08 18.92
C VAL A 472 -36.26 41.95 19.37
N THR A 473 -36.60 41.90 20.62
CA THR A 473 -37.41 42.97 21.25
C THR A 473 -36.51 44.20 21.29
N THR A 474 -36.63 45.08 20.31
CA THR A 474 -36.08 46.43 20.37
C THR A 474 -36.78 47.13 21.53
N GLN A 475 -36.16 47.19 22.70
CA GLN A 475 -36.52 48.16 23.70
C GLN A 475 -36.13 49.56 23.19
N THR A 476 -37.03 50.21 22.53
CA THR A 476 -36.97 51.67 22.37
C THR A 476 -37.20 52.26 23.72
N GLU A 477 -36.18 52.80 24.34
CA GLU A 477 -36.33 53.71 25.50
C GLU A 477 -37.05 54.99 25.01
N THR A 478 -38.32 55.06 25.23
CA THR A 478 -39.03 56.35 25.32
C THR A 478 -39.36 56.62 26.79
N SER A 479 -38.57 57.50 27.36
CA SER A 479 -38.93 58.19 28.60
C SER A 479 -40.20 58.93 28.39
N ASP A 480 -41.29 58.61 29.08
CA ASP A 480 -42.11 59.58 29.82
C ASP A 480 -43.09 58.88 30.75
N GLY A 481 -43.35 59.56 31.85
CA GLY A 481 -43.86 59.07 33.08
C GLY A 481 -45.39 58.90 33.19
N THR A 482 -45.73 58.49 34.38
CA THR A 482 -46.97 58.53 35.13
C THR A 482 -47.91 57.33 35.13
N GLN A 483 -47.85 56.68 36.30
CA GLN A 483 -48.88 56.20 37.23
C GLN A 483 -50.15 55.44 36.80
N GLN A 484 -50.37 54.49 37.69
CA GLN A 484 -51.58 53.92 38.29
C GLN A 484 -52.20 52.66 37.71
N SER A 485 -52.01 51.60 38.44
CA SER A 485 -52.90 50.89 39.40
C SER A 485 -54.09 50.10 38.84
N GLU A 486 -54.24 48.95 39.48
CA GLU A 486 -55.47 48.12 39.67
C GLU A 486 -55.61 46.95 38.68
N SER A 487 -55.42 45.76 39.13
CA SER A 487 -56.13 44.81 39.99
C SER A 487 -57.21 43.99 39.27
N THR A 488 -57.22 42.75 39.65
CA THR A 488 -58.25 41.69 39.58
C THR A 488 -58.09 40.70 38.37
N ALA A 489 -57.72 39.50 38.61
CA ALA A 489 -58.29 38.33 39.28
C ALA A 489 -59.30 37.54 38.45
N GLN A 490 -59.04 36.25 38.49
CA GLN A 490 -59.99 35.12 38.35
C GLN A 490 -60.44 34.75 36.94
N THR A 491 -60.61 33.52 36.58
CA THR A 491 -60.69 32.14 37.12
C THR A 491 -61.03 31.19 35.99
N ASP A 492 -60.67 29.99 36.22
CA ASP A 492 -61.37 28.74 35.86
C ASP A 492 -61.62 28.32 34.39
N GLY A 493 -61.25 27.15 34.17
CA GLY A 493 -62.10 25.99 33.89
C GLY A 493 -61.61 25.06 32.80
N GLN A 494 -60.99 24.04 33.15
CA GLN A 494 -61.43 22.65 33.20
C GLN A 494 -61.75 21.93 31.86
N THR A 495 -61.02 20.82 31.67
CA THR A 495 -61.40 19.48 31.11
C THR A 495 -61.69 19.39 29.59
N THR A 496 -61.20 18.43 28.91
CA THR A 496 -61.16 16.96 29.00
C THR A 496 -60.49 16.33 27.78
N THR A 497 -59.73 15.28 28.01
CA THR A 497 -59.63 13.98 27.27
C THR A 497 -59.56 14.00 25.75
N ASP A 498 -58.63 13.35 25.11
CA ASP A 498 -58.37 11.91 24.99
C ASP A 498 -57.24 11.64 24.00
N ASP A 499 -56.34 10.81 24.38
CA ASP A 499 -55.88 9.52 23.84
C ASP A 499 -55.35 9.50 22.41
N THR A 500 -54.10 9.16 22.23
CA THR A 500 -53.52 7.93 21.69
C THR A 500 -52.01 8.08 21.42
N THR A 501 -51.26 7.35 22.24
CA THR A 501 -50.11 6.47 21.94
C THR A 501 -49.29 6.72 20.70
N ASN A 502 -47.99 7.00 20.86
CA ASN A 502 -46.95 6.02 20.58
C ASN A 502 -45.58 6.43 21.16
N ASP A 503 -45.22 5.64 22.05
CA ASP A 503 -44.00 5.30 22.72
C ASP A 503 -42.91 4.92 21.74
N VAL A 504 -41.69 5.47 21.85
CA VAL A 504 -40.41 4.76 21.74
C VAL A 504 -39.35 5.51 22.53
N THR A 505 -39.24 5.16 23.77
CA THR A 505 -38.03 5.39 24.57
C THR A 505 -37.02 4.34 24.19
N ASN A 506 -35.82 4.74 23.81
CA ASN A 506 -34.64 3.92 24.00
C ASN A 506 -33.66 4.66 24.90
N ASP A 507 -33.75 4.28 26.13
CA ASP A 507 -32.77 4.48 27.17
C ASP A 507 -31.98 3.16 27.24
N ASP A 508 -30.70 3.17 26.92
CA ASP A 508 -29.79 2.09 27.24
C ASP A 508 -28.46 2.67 27.71
N THR A 509 -28.48 2.94 29.01
CA THR A 509 -27.26 2.97 29.81
C THR A 509 -27.03 1.54 30.32
N ASP A 510 -26.11 0.84 29.70
CA ASP A 510 -25.54 -0.34 30.36
C ASP A 510 -24.03 -0.16 30.51
N ASN A 511 -23.67 0.01 31.78
CA ASN A 511 -22.32 0.15 32.29
C ASN A 511 -21.94 -1.23 32.85
N THR A 512 -21.19 -2.02 32.08
CA THR A 512 -20.54 -3.22 32.60
C THR A 512 -19.03 -3.11 32.46
N THR A 513 -18.42 -2.76 33.58
CA THR A 513 -17.00 -2.97 33.86
C THR A 513 -16.72 -4.47 33.92
N GLY A 514 -16.12 -5.02 32.85
CA GLY A 514 -15.57 -6.36 32.86
C GLY A 514 -14.18 -6.36 33.50
N GLY A 515 -14.11 -6.67 34.79
CA GLY A 515 -12.86 -7.00 35.43
C GLY A 515 -12.55 -8.48 35.20
N ILE A 516 -11.38 -8.79 34.68
CA ILE A 516 -10.88 -10.16 34.60
C ILE A 516 -10.33 -10.54 35.99
N TYR A 517 -11.01 -11.45 36.66
CA TYR A 517 -10.49 -12.12 37.83
C TYR A 517 -10.03 -13.52 37.42
N THR A 518 -8.75 -13.80 37.61
CA THR A 518 -8.24 -15.19 37.54
C THR A 518 -8.31 -15.80 38.93
N ASP A 519 -9.13 -16.82 39.09
CA ASP A 519 -9.12 -17.64 40.29
C ASP A 519 -8.21 -18.87 40.06
N THR A 520 -7.20 -18.97 40.89
CA THR A 520 -6.16 -20.00 40.82
C THR A 520 -6.57 -21.22 41.67
N THR A 521 -7.45 -22.04 41.17
CA THR A 521 -7.50 -23.48 41.49
C THR A 521 -8.16 -24.21 40.35
N ASP A 522 -7.38 -24.98 39.62
CA ASP A 522 -7.72 -25.87 38.53
C ASP A 522 -7.76 -25.29 37.08
N GLY A 523 -6.69 -24.77 36.59
CA GLY A 523 -6.25 -24.84 35.19
C GLY A 523 -7.26 -24.68 34.05
N GLU A 524 -8.46 -24.11 34.27
CA GLU A 524 -9.43 -23.86 33.21
C GLU A 524 -9.88 -22.40 33.20
N VAL A 525 -9.69 -21.77 32.05
CA VAL A 525 -10.17 -20.40 31.76
C VAL A 525 -11.64 -20.49 31.36
N TRP A 526 -12.54 -20.02 32.22
CA TRP A 526 -13.96 -19.88 31.88
C TRP A 526 -14.21 -18.41 31.44
N VAL A 527 -14.68 -18.27 30.22
CA VAL A 527 -15.29 -17.04 29.74
C VAL A 527 -16.79 -17.15 29.99
N ASP A 528 -17.32 -16.32 30.87
CA ASP A 528 -18.77 -16.28 31.13
C ASP A 528 -19.45 -15.53 29.96
N ASN A 529 -19.94 -16.29 29.00
CA ASN A 529 -20.92 -15.85 28.02
C ASN A 529 -22.32 -16.08 28.59
N GLY A 530 -22.90 -15.02 29.09
CA GLY A 530 -24.31 -15.03 29.49
C GLY A 530 -25.23 -15.39 28.31
N THR A 531 -25.53 -16.66 28.15
CA THR A 531 -26.60 -17.12 27.27
C THR A 531 -27.74 -17.66 28.12
N THR A 532 -28.87 -16.96 28.05
CA THR A 532 -30.16 -17.52 28.44
C THR A 532 -30.59 -18.56 27.42
N ASP A 533 -30.85 -19.75 27.94
CA ASP A 533 -31.43 -20.93 27.31
C ASP A 533 -32.86 -20.61 26.82
N ASP A 534 -33.17 -20.90 25.56
CA ASP A 534 -34.51 -21.27 25.15
C ASP A 534 -34.45 -22.24 23.96
N SER A 535 -34.80 -23.47 24.31
CA SER A 535 -35.00 -24.62 23.46
C SER A 535 -36.20 -24.45 22.51
N VAL A 536 -36.04 -24.75 21.21
CA VAL A 536 -37.08 -25.42 20.41
C VAL A 536 -36.46 -26.23 19.26
N THR A 537 -36.96 -27.42 19.15
CA THR A 537 -36.67 -28.59 18.35
C THR A 537 -36.84 -28.45 16.83
N SER A 538 -36.00 -29.22 16.10
CA SER A 538 -36.21 -30.03 14.88
C SER A 538 -36.80 -29.39 13.60
N ASP A 539 -36.19 -29.54 12.46
CA ASP A 539 -36.37 -30.65 11.51
C ASP A 539 -35.61 -30.45 10.18
N ASP A 540 -35.15 -31.53 9.67
CA ASP A 540 -34.63 -31.93 8.37
C ASP A 540 -34.63 -30.97 7.13
N GLY A 541 -33.54 -31.07 6.35
CA GLY A 541 -33.54 -30.66 4.95
C GLY A 541 -32.18 -30.66 4.25
N VAL A 542 -31.76 -31.79 3.75
CA VAL A 542 -30.68 -32.01 2.76
C VAL A 542 -30.96 -31.23 1.48
N ALA A 543 -29.94 -30.57 0.94
CA ALA A 543 -29.63 -30.59 -0.51
C ALA A 543 -28.30 -29.93 -0.86
N GLU A 544 -27.48 -30.71 -1.51
CA GLU A 544 -26.34 -30.42 -2.38
C GLU A 544 -26.49 -29.15 -3.25
N TRP A 545 -25.45 -28.37 -3.36
CA TRP A 545 -24.61 -28.11 -4.56
C TRP A 545 -23.42 -27.23 -4.18
#